data_70341786835dc1d7340854a8513e8734
#
_entry.id   70341786835dc1d7340854a8513e8734
#
_cell.length_a   1.000
_cell.length_b   1.000
_cell.length_c   1.000
_cell.angle_alpha   90.00
_cell.angle_beta   90.00
_cell.angle_gamma   90.00
#
_symmetry.space_group_name_H-M   'P 1'
#
loop_
_entity.id
_entity.type
_entity.pdbx_description
1 polymer ?
#
loop_
_entity_poly.entity_id
_entity_poly.type
_entity_poly.pdbx_seq_one_letter_code
_entity_poly.pdbx_strand_id
1 'polypeptide(L)'
;MSPWQFTLFRIVFGSYLAVHFLHLAPWAGELFGKDGVLPDPTLNPTHGLFPNPLDLPLSDGMLTALVVFLAVVSLLLAAGRWRKPAAVVLWFGWTALFHRNNLIANPSLPYVGLLLVLTLLVPGGEPWSRGPRNADWAMPKWVFRTAWILMAAGYTFSGITKLPSESWTDGTAMKFLLDNPLARPGWMRDLMLSLPDGLLKLLTWGTLAAELLFLPLALWSRTRPWIWLTLVLMHLGIIAVVDFADLSLGMLMIHLFTFDPAWLRPRPSRPILIRFDGDCLMCSRTIRFVAEEDRAKLIRFRPLDVEGDRAPDSMLVESGDRTLDRSDGVLAILSTLGGHWRAMAMAGRLIPRPLRDGLYRFIAKRRYRWFGKGDACALPSEALKERLVP
;
A
#
# COMPACT_ATOMS: atom_id res chain seq x y z
N MET A 1 -9.62 1.15 9.98
CA MET A 1 -9.07 1.96 8.85
C MET A 1 -9.92 3.21 8.70
N SER A 2 -9.29 4.39 8.54
CA SER A 2 -9.99 5.63 8.23
C SER A 2 -10.29 5.76 6.74
N PRO A 3 -11.18 6.69 6.33
CA PRO A 3 -11.43 6.95 4.90
C PRO A 3 -10.17 7.39 4.15
N TRP A 4 -9.27 8.15 4.79
CA TRP A 4 -7.99 8.56 4.21
C TRP A 4 -6.99 7.41 4.10
N GLN A 5 -6.96 6.51 5.08
CA GLN A 5 -6.13 5.31 5.01
C GLN A 5 -6.59 4.38 3.88
N PHE A 6 -7.90 4.24 3.70
CA PHE A 6 -8.43 3.50 2.55
C PHE A 6 -8.11 4.20 1.22
N THR A 7 -8.17 5.52 1.16
CA THR A 7 -7.76 6.28 -0.02
C THR A 7 -6.28 6.02 -0.36
N LEU A 8 -5.39 6.04 0.64
CA LEU A 8 -3.98 5.69 0.45
C LEU A 8 -3.81 4.27 -0.08
N PHE A 9 -4.49 3.28 0.54
CA PHE A 9 -4.48 1.90 0.06
C PHE A 9 -4.92 1.82 -1.40
N ARG A 10 -6.05 2.44 -1.75
CA ARG A 10 -6.61 2.46 -3.10
C ARG A 10 -5.64 3.04 -4.13
N ILE A 11 -4.96 4.14 -3.79
CA ILE A 11 -3.96 4.76 -4.68
C ILE A 11 -2.79 3.81 -4.89
N VAL A 12 -2.21 3.25 -3.82
CA VAL A 12 -1.07 2.34 -3.90
C VAL A 12 -1.45 1.07 -4.65
N PHE A 13 -2.60 0.48 -4.34
CA PHE A 13 -3.08 -0.75 -4.97
C PHE A 13 -3.39 -0.55 -6.47
N GLY A 14 -4.09 0.53 -6.83
CA GLY A 14 -4.35 0.83 -8.24
C GLY A 14 -3.07 1.16 -9.03
N SER A 15 -2.09 1.83 -8.40
CA SER A 15 -0.78 2.07 -9.01
C SER A 15 0.01 0.77 -9.21
N TYR A 16 0.00 -0.13 -8.23
CA TYR A 16 0.59 -1.47 -8.35
C TYR A 16 -0.02 -2.23 -9.54
N LEU A 17 -1.34 -2.28 -9.64
CA LEU A 17 -2.02 -2.96 -10.74
C LEU A 17 -1.68 -2.33 -12.11
N ALA A 18 -1.62 -0.99 -12.19
CA ALA A 18 -1.24 -0.31 -13.42
C ALA A 18 0.18 -0.67 -13.86
N VAL A 19 1.14 -0.70 -12.93
CA VAL A 19 2.53 -1.11 -13.21
C VAL A 19 2.59 -2.58 -13.61
N HIS A 20 1.86 -3.47 -12.91
CA HIS A 20 1.77 -4.89 -13.23
C HIS A 20 1.28 -5.11 -14.67
N PHE A 21 0.16 -4.50 -15.06
CA PHE A 21 -0.37 -4.65 -16.42
C PHE A 21 0.53 -4.02 -17.49
N LEU A 22 1.13 -2.85 -17.21
CA LEU A 22 2.10 -2.25 -18.13
C LEU A 22 3.34 -3.13 -18.33
N HIS A 23 3.78 -3.82 -17.29
CA HIS A 23 4.88 -4.78 -17.37
C HIS A 23 4.52 -6.01 -18.20
N LEU A 24 3.27 -6.48 -18.14
CA LEU A 24 2.78 -7.60 -18.93
C LEU A 24 2.49 -7.24 -20.40
N ALA A 25 2.17 -5.97 -20.69
CA ALA A 25 1.69 -5.55 -21.99
C ALA A 25 2.61 -5.93 -23.19
N PRO A 26 3.96 -5.79 -23.11
CA PRO A 26 4.86 -6.21 -24.19
C PRO A 26 4.83 -7.72 -24.49
N TRP A 27 4.47 -8.51 -23.47
CA TRP A 27 4.50 -9.98 -23.50
C TRP A 27 3.10 -10.59 -23.69
N ALA A 28 2.07 -9.77 -23.92
CA ALA A 28 0.68 -10.22 -23.92
C ALA A 28 0.41 -11.28 -25.00
N GLY A 29 0.96 -11.14 -26.21
CA GLY A 29 0.85 -12.15 -27.28
C GLY A 29 1.53 -13.46 -26.90
N GLU A 30 2.77 -13.41 -26.39
CA GLU A 30 3.53 -14.58 -25.96
C GLU A 30 2.88 -15.30 -24.77
N LEU A 31 2.35 -14.56 -23.80
CA LEU A 31 1.76 -15.15 -22.60
C LEU A 31 0.34 -15.68 -22.83
N PHE A 32 -0.48 -15.00 -23.63
CA PHE A 32 -1.92 -15.27 -23.72
C PHE A 32 -2.39 -15.61 -25.15
N GLY A 33 -1.54 -15.47 -26.16
CA GLY A 33 -1.85 -15.75 -27.55
C GLY A 33 -1.99 -17.24 -27.86
N LYS A 34 -2.56 -17.54 -29.01
CA LYS A 34 -2.73 -18.92 -29.51
C LYS A 34 -1.42 -19.60 -29.86
N ASP A 35 -0.39 -18.84 -30.24
CA ASP A 35 0.94 -19.31 -30.60
C ASP A 35 1.95 -19.05 -29.46
N GLY A 36 1.47 -18.73 -28.26
CA GLY A 36 2.26 -18.38 -27.09
C GLY A 36 2.74 -19.59 -26.27
N VAL A 37 3.18 -19.33 -25.03
CA VAL A 37 3.76 -20.36 -24.12
C VAL A 37 2.76 -21.42 -23.67
N LEU A 38 1.45 -21.16 -23.75
CA LEU A 38 0.37 -22.12 -23.52
C LEU A 38 -0.62 -22.06 -24.69
N PRO A 39 -0.29 -22.70 -25.87
CA PRO A 39 -1.12 -22.65 -27.06
C PRO A 39 -2.50 -23.26 -26.84
N ASP A 40 -2.55 -24.40 -26.16
CA ASP A 40 -3.78 -25.13 -25.86
C ASP A 40 -4.30 -24.74 -24.45
N PRO A 41 -5.36 -23.91 -24.34
CA PRO A 41 -5.91 -23.51 -23.07
C PRO A 41 -6.52 -24.66 -22.26
N THR A 42 -6.85 -25.79 -22.90
CA THR A 42 -7.43 -26.96 -22.21
C THR A 42 -6.44 -27.63 -21.26
N LEU A 43 -5.13 -27.39 -21.44
CA LEU A 43 -4.08 -27.80 -20.51
C LEU A 43 -4.11 -27.08 -19.18
N ASN A 44 -4.81 -25.96 -19.11
CA ASN A 44 -5.04 -25.27 -17.84
C ASN A 44 -6.09 -26.02 -17.02
N PRO A 45 -5.79 -26.50 -15.79
CA PRO A 45 -6.76 -27.23 -14.95
C PRO A 45 -8.05 -26.44 -14.63
N THR A 46 -8.02 -25.12 -14.79
CA THR A 46 -9.17 -24.26 -14.56
C THR A 46 -9.92 -23.90 -15.84
N HIS A 47 -9.54 -24.45 -17.00
CA HIS A 47 -10.25 -24.23 -18.26
C HIS A 47 -11.73 -24.61 -18.13
N GLY A 48 -12.60 -23.78 -18.66
CA GLY A 48 -14.05 -24.01 -18.62
C GLY A 48 -14.76 -23.70 -17.28
N LEU A 49 -14.01 -23.44 -16.17
CA LEU A 49 -14.60 -23.02 -14.90
C LEU A 49 -15.06 -21.55 -14.91
N PHE A 50 -14.59 -20.78 -15.88
CA PHE A 50 -14.84 -19.35 -16.00
C PHE A 50 -15.12 -19.02 -17.48
N PRO A 51 -16.15 -18.24 -17.80
CA PRO A 51 -16.42 -17.79 -19.17
C PRO A 51 -15.32 -16.82 -19.61
N ASN A 52 -14.31 -17.32 -20.29
CA ASN A 52 -13.11 -16.56 -20.59
C ASN A 52 -13.15 -15.94 -22.00
N PRO A 53 -13.21 -14.62 -22.15
CA PRO A 53 -13.16 -13.96 -23.45
C PRO A 53 -11.81 -14.17 -24.17
N LEU A 54 -10.74 -14.58 -23.46
CA LEU A 54 -9.43 -14.86 -24.02
C LEU A 54 -9.35 -16.25 -24.71
N ASP A 55 -10.40 -17.05 -24.64
CA ASP A 55 -10.52 -18.28 -25.43
C ASP A 55 -10.94 -17.99 -26.90
N LEU A 56 -11.37 -16.74 -27.17
CA LEU A 56 -11.61 -16.27 -28.54
C LEU A 56 -10.29 -16.08 -29.29
N PRO A 57 -10.28 -16.22 -30.63
CA PRO A 57 -9.07 -16.06 -31.45
C PRO A 57 -8.68 -14.56 -31.56
N LEU A 58 -8.09 -14.02 -30.49
CA LEU A 58 -7.61 -12.65 -30.45
C LEU A 58 -6.22 -12.53 -31.08
N SER A 59 -5.98 -11.45 -31.81
CA SER A 59 -4.63 -11.11 -32.26
C SER A 59 -3.76 -10.59 -31.12
N ASP A 60 -2.44 -10.67 -31.26
CA ASP A 60 -1.48 -10.17 -30.25
C ASP A 60 -1.70 -8.67 -29.96
N GLY A 61 -2.03 -7.88 -31.00
CA GLY A 61 -2.38 -6.47 -30.82
C GLY A 61 -3.63 -6.25 -29.97
N MET A 62 -4.65 -7.11 -30.11
CA MET A 62 -5.86 -7.07 -29.28
C MET A 62 -5.56 -7.47 -27.83
N LEU A 63 -4.71 -8.45 -27.62
CA LEU A 63 -4.26 -8.88 -26.29
C LEU A 63 -3.48 -7.78 -25.59
N THR A 64 -2.53 -7.14 -26.29
CA THR A 64 -1.79 -5.98 -25.78
C THR A 64 -2.73 -4.83 -25.45
N ALA A 65 -3.67 -4.51 -26.34
CA ALA A 65 -4.66 -3.45 -26.10
C ALA A 65 -5.54 -3.75 -24.87
N LEU A 66 -5.95 -5.00 -24.67
CA LEU A 66 -6.69 -5.42 -23.47
C LEU A 66 -5.88 -5.20 -22.19
N VAL A 67 -4.61 -5.62 -22.18
CA VAL A 67 -3.75 -5.46 -20.98
C VAL A 67 -3.49 -3.98 -20.70
N VAL A 68 -3.25 -3.16 -21.73
CA VAL A 68 -3.13 -1.70 -21.57
C VAL A 68 -4.44 -1.07 -21.09
N PHE A 69 -5.59 -1.53 -21.57
CA PHE A 69 -6.89 -1.11 -21.06
C PHE A 69 -7.03 -1.40 -19.56
N LEU A 70 -6.64 -2.58 -19.09
CA LEU A 70 -6.64 -2.91 -17.66
C LEU A 70 -5.69 -1.99 -16.86
N ALA A 71 -4.54 -1.62 -17.42
CA ALA A 71 -3.67 -0.63 -16.80
C ALA A 71 -4.34 0.75 -16.64
N VAL A 72 -5.06 1.22 -17.66
CA VAL A 72 -5.83 2.48 -17.60
C VAL A 72 -6.94 2.39 -16.56
N VAL A 73 -7.69 1.28 -16.52
CA VAL A 73 -8.74 1.06 -15.52
C VAL A 73 -8.14 1.03 -14.10
N SER A 74 -6.92 0.51 -13.93
CA SER A 74 -6.20 0.53 -12.65
C SER A 74 -5.88 1.96 -12.20
N LEU A 75 -5.52 2.85 -13.12
CA LEU A 75 -5.33 4.28 -12.83
C LEU A 75 -6.65 4.97 -12.46
N LEU A 76 -7.78 4.58 -13.07
CA LEU A 76 -9.11 5.09 -12.67
C LEU A 76 -9.46 4.62 -11.25
N LEU A 77 -9.14 3.37 -10.89
CA LEU A 77 -9.25 2.87 -9.52
C LEU A 77 -8.40 3.71 -8.57
N ALA A 78 -7.12 3.93 -8.88
CA ALA A 78 -6.22 4.76 -8.09
C ALA A 78 -6.74 6.18 -7.91
N ALA A 79 -7.26 6.80 -8.95
CA ALA A 79 -7.83 8.14 -8.92
C ALA A 79 -9.19 8.23 -8.22
N GLY A 80 -9.81 7.09 -7.83
CA GLY A 80 -11.14 7.04 -7.22
C GLY A 80 -12.28 7.38 -8.16
N ARG A 81 -12.03 7.29 -9.46
CA ARG A 81 -13.05 7.47 -10.48
C ARG A 81 -13.66 6.12 -10.85
N TRP A 82 -14.98 6.00 -10.68
CA TRP A 82 -15.72 4.75 -10.93
C TRP A 82 -15.11 3.54 -10.20
N ARG A 83 -14.69 3.73 -8.96
CA ARG A 83 -13.99 2.71 -8.15
C ARG A 83 -14.64 1.34 -8.22
N LYS A 84 -15.98 1.25 -8.01
CA LYS A 84 -16.69 -0.03 -8.02
C LYS A 84 -16.72 -0.69 -9.41
N PRO A 85 -17.14 -0.01 -10.50
CA PRO A 85 -17.03 -0.58 -11.85
C PRO A 85 -15.59 -0.94 -12.23
N ALA A 86 -14.61 -0.10 -11.89
CA ALA A 86 -13.20 -0.39 -12.15
C ALA A 86 -12.75 -1.67 -11.43
N ALA A 87 -13.12 -1.87 -10.17
CA ALA A 87 -12.79 -3.08 -9.42
C ALA A 87 -13.41 -4.34 -10.04
N VAL A 88 -14.64 -4.26 -10.57
CA VAL A 88 -15.30 -5.38 -11.29
C VAL A 88 -14.54 -5.72 -12.57
N VAL A 89 -14.24 -4.71 -13.40
CA VAL A 89 -13.52 -4.90 -14.67
C VAL A 89 -12.13 -5.48 -14.42
N LEU A 90 -11.41 -4.95 -13.42
CA LEU A 90 -10.09 -5.44 -13.05
C LEU A 90 -10.13 -6.85 -12.50
N TRP A 91 -11.11 -7.18 -11.66
CA TRP A 91 -11.27 -8.54 -11.14
C TRP A 91 -11.55 -9.54 -12.26
N PHE A 92 -12.44 -9.17 -13.19
CA PHE A 92 -12.76 -10.01 -14.34
C PHE A 92 -11.53 -10.20 -15.23
N GLY A 93 -10.83 -9.12 -15.60
CA GLY A 93 -9.61 -9.18 -16.40
C GLY A 93 -8.49 -9.99 -15.72
N TRP A 94 -8.29 -9.78 -14.41
CA TRP A 94 -7.33 -10.53 -13.60
C TRP A 94 -7.60 -12.02 -13.64
N THR A 95 -8.86 -12.41 -13.44
CA THR A 95 -9.32 -13.79 -13.47
C THR A 95 -9.18 -14.38 -14.88
N ALA A 96 -9.55 -13.62 -15.92
CA ALA A 96 -9.46 -14.08 -17.32
C ALA A 96 -8.00 -14.38 -17.72
N LEU A 97 -7.04 -13.53 -17.39
CA LEU A 97 -5.62 -13.75 -17.67
C LEU A 97 -5.10 -15.02 -17.00
N PHE A 98 -5.43 -15.23 -15.72
CA PHE A 98 -5.04 -16.42 -14.99
C PHE A 98 -5.66 -17.70 -15.56
N HIS A 99 -6.95 -17.67 -15.90
CA HIS A 99 -7.64 -18.82 -16.51
C HIS A 99 -7.24 -19.07 -17.95
N ARG A 100 -6.65 -18.08 -18.65
CA ARG A 100 -6.07 -18.29 -19.97
C ARG A 100 -4.68 -18.96 -19.87
N ASN A 101 -3.88 -18.54 -18.90
CA ASN A 101 -2.53 -19.09 -18.71
C ASN A 101 -2.17 -19.14 -17.23
N ASN A 102 -2.23 -20.33 -16.63
CA ASN A 102 -1.89 -20.53 -15.22
C ASN A 102 -0.37 -20.59 -14.94
N LEU A 103 0.48 -20.58 -15.97
CA LEU A 103 1.94 -20.55 -15.79
C LEU A 103 2.42 -19.21 -15.21
N ILE A 104 1.59 -18.16 -15.32
CA ILE A 104 1.85 -16.89 -14.65
C ILE A 104 1.50 -16.90 -13.15
N ALA A 105 1.00 -18.03 -12.64
CA ALA A 105 0.54 -18.14 -11.26
C ALA A 105 1.67 -17.90 -10.26
N ASN A 106 1.35 -17.11 -9.26
CA ASN A 106 2.17 -16.94 -8.07
C ASN A 106 1.26 -16.83 -6.82
N PRO A 107 1.77 -17.05 -5.61
CA PRO A 107 0.98 -17.02 -4.38
C PRO A 107 0.19 -15.73 -4.11
N SER A 108 0.55 -14.60 -4.73
CA SER A 108 -0.16 -13.33 -4.52
C SER A 108 -1.43 -13.18 -5.35
N LEU A 109 -1.57 -13.93 -6.47
CA LEU A 109 -2.71 -13.77 -7.39
C LEU A 109 -4.09 -13.90 -6.71
N PRO A 110 -4.35 -14.92 -5.87
CA PRO A 110 -5.62 -15.02 -5.16
C PRO A 110 -5.90 -13.82 -4.25
N TYR A 111 -4.87 -13.28 -3.62
CA TYR A 111 -5.00 -12.14 -2.70
C TYR A 111 -5.28 -10.83 -3.43
N VAL A 112 -4.68 -10.63 -4.60
CA VAL A 112 -4.98 -9.47 -5.46
C VAL A 112 -6.43 -9.54 -5.94
N GLY A 113 -6.88 -10.70 -6.41
CA GLY A 113 -8.29 -10.93 -6.78
C GLY A 113 -9.24 -10.67 -5.61
N LEU A 114 -8.92 -11.19 -4.42
CA LEU A 114 -9.66 -10.92 -3.19
C LEU A 114 -9.72 -9.42 -2.87
N LEU A 115 -8.60 -8.71 -2.94
CA LEU A 115 -8.56 -7.28 -2.65
C LEU A 115 -9.42 -6.46 -3.61
N LEU A 116 -9.53 -6.86 -4.87
CA LEU A 116 -10.46 -6.25 -5.84
C LEU A 116 -11.92 -6.44 -5.39
N VAL A 117 -12.30 -7.67 -4.98
CA VAL A 117 -13.64 -7.93 -4.42
C VAL A 117 -13.89 -7.15 -3.14
N LEU A 118 -12.95 -7.14 -2.21
CA LEU A 118 -13.08 -6.38 -0.96
C LEU A 118 -13.18 -4.88 -1.23
N THR A 119 -12.44 -4.35 -2.21
CA THR A 119 -12.53 -2.95 -2.63
C THR A 119 -13.91 -2.61 -3.20
N LEU A 120 -14.56 -3.55 -3.90
CA LEU A 120 -15.94 -3.39 -4.36
C LEU A 120 -16.94 -3.24 -3.19
N LEU A 121 -16.73 -4.00 -2.11
CA LEU A 121 -17.62 -4.09 -0.95
C LEU A 121 -17.45 -2.92 0.05
N VAL A 122 -16.37 -2.17 -0.03
CA VAL A 122 -16.16 -0.97 0.80
C VAL A 122 -17.14 0.14 0.39
N PRO A 123 -17.75 0.89 1.34
CA PRO A 123 -18.62 2.03 1.06
C PRO A 123 -17.94 3.10 0.20
N GLY A 124 -18.72 3.80 -0.62
CA GLY A 124 -18.25 4.97 -1.37
C GLY A 124 -18.20 6.24 -0.50
N GLY A 125 -17.64 7.32 -1.06
CA GLY A 125 -17.57 8.62 -0.38
C GLY A 125 -16.30 8.84 0.43
N GLU A 126 -15.26 8.00 0.22
CA GLU A 126 -13.92 8.25 0.72
C GLU A 126 -13.31 9.50 0.05
N PRO A 127 -12.30 10.17 0.67
CA PRO A 127 -11.62 11.32 0.09
C PRO A 127 -11.04 11.02 -1.30
N TRP A 128 -11.01 12.04 -2.16
CA TRP A 128 -10.53 11.94 -3.55
C TRP A 128 -11.24 10.87 -4.39
N SER A 129 -12.47 10.50 -4.00
CA SER A 129 -13.36 9.72 -4.87
C SER A 129 -14.35 10.64 -5.58
N ARG A 130 -14.95 10.13 -6.68
CA ARG A 130 -16.03 10.83 -7.38
C ARG A 130 -17.33 10.70 -6.59
N GLY A 131 -18.02 11.80 -6.39
CA GLY A 131 -19.31 11.86 -5.70
C GLY A 131 -19.24 12.58 -4.33
N PRO A 132 -20.36 12.70 -3.65
CA PRO A 132 -20.41 13.37 -2.36
C PRO A 132 -19.61 12.59 -1.32
N ARG A 133 -18.94 13.36 -0.45
CA ARG A 133 -18.20 12.79 0.66
C ARG A 133 -19.17 12.21 1.69
N ASN A 134 -18.88 11.01 2.16
CA ASN A 134 -19.65 10.40 3.24
C ASN A 134 -19.01 10.75 4.58
N ALA A 135 -19.68 11.60 5.36
CA ALA A 135 -19.19 12.01 6.68
C ALA A 135 -19.13 10.82 7.68
N ASP A 136 -20.05 9.87 7.53
CA ASP A 136 -20.16 8.68 8.38
C ASP A 136 -19.40 7.48 7.81
N TRP A 137 -18.45 7.72 6.91
CA TRP A 137 -17.70 6.64 6.28
C TRP A 137 -16.96 5.79 7.31
N ALA A 138 -17.24 4.51 7.32
CA ALA A 138 -16.56 3.54 8.16
C ALA A 138 -16.24 2.28 7.36
N MET A 139 -15.05 1.72 7.58
CA MET A 139 -14.67 0.42 7.03
C MET A 139 -15.56 -0.66 7.66
N PRO A 140 -16.29 -1.46 6.89
CA PRO A 140 -17.08 -2.56 7.44
C PRO A 140 -16.16 -3.56 8.16
N LYS A 141 -16.45 -3.83 9.41
CA LYS A 141 -15.61 -4.70 10.25
C LYS A 141 -15.44 -6.10 9.66
N TRP A 142 -16.48 -6.61 8.99
CA TRP A 142 -16.44 -7.93 8.37
C TRP A 142 -15.49 -7.96 7.16
N VAL A 143 -15.45 -6.91 6.33
CA VAL A 143 -14.52 -6.79 5.20
C VAL A 143 -13.07 -6.88 5.69
N PHE A 144 -12.75 -6.10 6.72
CA PHE A 144 -11.41 -6.10 7.33
C PHE A 144 -11.06 -7.46 7.96
N ARG A 145 -12.02 -8.08 8.66
CA ARG A 145 -11.83 -9.41 9.27
C ARG A 145 -11.65 -10.50 8.23
N THR A 146 -12.42 -10.47 7.14
CA THR A 146 -12.27 -11.42 6.03
C THR A 146 -10.88 -11.36 5.42
N ALA A 147 -10.36 -10.16 5.15
CA ALA A 147 -8.98 -10.01 4.67
C ALA A 147 -7.96 -10.64 5.64
N TRP A 148 -8.13 -10.42 6.94
CA TRP A 148 -7.27 -11.02 7.97
C TRP A 148 -7.35 -12.53 8.01
N ILE A 149 -8.56 -13.09 7.99
CA ILE A 149 -8.78 -14.55 8.06
C ILE A 149 -8.15 -15.22 6.85
N LEU A 150 -8.40 -14.70 5.64
CA LEU A 150 -7.88 -15.29 4.41
C LEU A 150 -6.35 -15.15 4.30
N MET A 151 -5.79 -14.02 4.71
CA MET A 151 -4.34 -13.85 4.79
C MET A 151 -3.73 -14.85 5.78
N ALA A 152 -4.31 -14.99 6.97
CA ALA A 152 -3.79 -15.89 7.99
C ALA A 152 -3.89 -17.35 7.58
N ALA A 153 -5.03 -17.77 7.02
CA ALA A 153 -5.23 -19.12 6.50
C ALA A 153 -4.24 -19.43 5.38
N GLY A 154 -4.04 -18.50 4.46
CA GLY A 154 -3.14 -18.70 3.33
C GLY A 154 -1.67 -18.82 3.72
N TYR A 155 -1.16 -18.00 4.65
CA TYR A 155 0.20 -18.16 5.14
C TYR A 155 0.38 -19.51 5.86
N THR A 156 -0.54 -19.86 6.75
CA THR A 156 -0.46 -21.16 7.45
C THR A 156 -0.56 -22.33 6.47
N PHE A 157 -1.43 -22.24 5.47
CA PHE A 157 -1.50 -23.25 4.40
C PHE A 157 -0.20 -23.33 3.60
N SER A 158 0.41 -22.18 3.24
CA SER A 158 1.73 -22.14 2.59
C SER A 158 2.81 -22.83 3.42
N GLY A 159 2.82 -22.60 4.73
CA GLY A 159 3.73 -23.31 5.64
C GLY A 159 3.49 -24.85 5.65
N ILE A 160 2.23 -25.28 5.70
CA ILE A 160 1.87 -26.70 5.67
C ILE A 160 2.32 -27.35 4.39
N THR A 161 2.13 -26.71 3.22
CA THR A 161 2.54 -27.28 1.93
C THR A 161 4.05 -27.37 1.73
N LYS A 162 4.84 -26.70 2.57
CA LYS A 162 6.31 -26.77 2.58
C LYS A 162 6.83 -27.97 3.43
N LEU A 163 6.04 -28.50 4.34
CA LEU A 163 6.48 -29.60 5.24
C LEU A 163 6.90 -30.88 4.52
N PRO A 164 6.27 -31.29 3.37
CA PRO A 164 6.73 -32.45 2.63
C PRO A 164 8.04 -32.23 1.87
N SER A 165 8.53 -31.00 1.75
CA SER A 165 9.76 -30.68 1.02
C SER A 165 10.98 -30.79 1.93
N GLU A 166 11.93 -31.69 1.58
CA GLU A 166 13.17 -31.89 2.33
C GLU A 166 13.95 -30.61 2.54
N SER A 167 14.06 -29.76 1.49
CA SER A 167 14.82 -28.51 1.59
C SER A 167 14.28 -27.52 2.65
N TRP A 168 12.99 -27.59 2.94
CA TRP A 168 12.41 -26.78 4.00
C TRP A 168 12.64 -27.40 5.38
N THR A 169 12.55 -28.72 5.48
CA THR A 169 12.69 -29.43 6.76
C THR A 169 14.15 -29.59 7.20
N ASP A 170 15.08 -29.78 6.26
CA ASP A 170 16.52 -29.83 6.54
C ASP A 170 17.18 -28.42 6.62
N GLY A 171 16.44 -27.38 6.23
CA GLY A 171 16.88 -25.98 6.32
C GLY A 171 17.68 -25.47 5.10
N THR A 172 17.76 -26.20 4.00
CA THR A 172 18.54 -25.83 2.81
C THR A 172 17.81 -24.96 1.80
N ALA A 173 16.48 -24.71 1.98
CA ALA A 173 15.66 -23.98 1.01
C ALA A 173 16.19 -22.57 0.71
N MET A 174 16.71 -21.85 1.70
CA MET A 174 17.30 -20.53 1.49
C MET A 174 18.54 -20.59 0.58
N LYS A 175 19.39 -21.60 0.74
CA LYS A 175 20.55 -21.81 -0.13
C LYS A 175 20.13 -22.08 -1.57
N PHE A 176 19.17 -22.99 -1.78
CA PHE A 176 18.63 -23.24 -3.12
C PHE A 176 17.99 -21.99 -3.74
N LEU A 177 17.30 -21.16 -2.95
CA LEU A 177 16.77 -19.89 -3.43
C LEU A 177 17.88 -18.97 -3.94
N LEU A 178 18.99 -18.85 -3.21
CA LEU A 178 20.13 -17.99 -3.58
C LEU A 178 20.89 -18.50 -4.80
N ASP A 179 20.91 -19.81 -5.01
CA ASP A 179 21.53 -20.46 -6.16
C ASP A 179 20.59 -20.55 -7.38
N ASN A 180 19.31 -20.19 -7.23
CA ASN A 180 18.34 -20.19 -8.32
C ASN A 180 18.61 -19.07 -9.32
N PRO A 181 18.39 -19.27 -10.64
CA PRO A 181 18.49 -18.20 -11.65
C PRO A 181 17.61 -16.98 -11.38
N LEU A 182 16.54 -17.12 -10.62
CA LEU A 182 15.69 -16.00 -10.17
C LEU A 182 16.33 -15.18 -9.04
N ALA A 183 17.40 -15.65 -8.40
CA ALA A 183 18.11 -14.84 -7.42
C ALA A 183 18.88 -13.72 -8.14
N ARG A 184 18.51 -12.47 -7.82
CA ARG A 184 19.09 -11.28 -8.44
C ARG A 184 20.58 -11.18 -8.13
N PRO A 185 21.48 -11.13 -9.13
CA PRO A 185 22.89 -10.86 -8.89
C PRO A 185 23.09 -9.51 -8.21
N GLY A 186 23.93 -9.46 -7.19
CA GLY A 186 24.24 -8.21 -6.48
C GLY A 186 24.67 -8.41 -5.04
N TRP A 187 25.11 -7.32 -4.42
CA TRP A 187 25.72 -7.30 -3.11
C TRP A 187 24.87 -7.98 -2.01
N MET A 188 23.56 -7.91 -2.07
CA MET A 188 22.65 -8.52 -1.07
C MET A 188 22.69 -10.04 -1.16
N ARG A 189 22.63 -10.59 -2.39
CA ARG A 189 22.77 -12.04 -2.63
C ARG A 189 24.16 -12.51 -2.19
N ASP A 190 25.20 -11.78 -2.56
CA ASP A 190 26.59 -12.13 -2.22
C ASP A 190 26.81 -12.08 -0.69
N LEU A 191 26.24 -11.09 -0.02
CA LEU A 191 26.24 -11.01 1.44
C LEU A 191 25.54 -12.23 2.06
N MET A 192 24.36 -12.61 1.57
CA MET A 192 23.65 -13.78 2.10
C MET A 192 24.41 -15.08 1.85
N LEU A 193 25.02 -15.26 0.67
CA LEU A 193 25.85 -16.42 0.36
C LEU A 193 27.14 -16.50 1.21
N SER A 194 27.62 -15.36 1.75
CA SER A 194 28.76 -15.31 2.67
C SER A 194 28.39 -15.72 4.11
N LEU A 195 27.11 -15.86 4.43
CA LEU A 195 26.67 -16.24 5.77
C LEU A 195 26.99 -17.71 6.04
N PRO A 196 27.29 -18.07 7.29
CA PRO A 196 27.43 -19.48 7.69
C PRO A 196 26.17 -20.28 7.38
N ASP A 197 26.31 -21.53 6.95
CA ASP A 197 25.18 -22.43 6.60
C ASP A 197 24.14 -22.50 7.75
N GLY A 198 24.58 -22.47 9.01
CA GLY A 198 23.68 -22.44 10.15
C GLY A 198 22.73 -21.24 10.19
N LEU A 199 23.18 -20.05 9.73
CA LEU A 199 22.31 -18.87 9.64
C LEU A 199 21.33 -18.98 8.48
N LEU A 200 21.73 -19.55 7.34
CA LEU A 200 20.81 -19.81 6.21
C LEU A 200 19.74 -20.81 6.61
N LYS A 201 20.10 -21.85 7.37
CA LYS A 201 19.13 -22.80 7.95
C LYS A 201 18.17 -22.11 8.91
N LEU A 202 18.65 -21.25 9.80
CA LEU A 202 17.80 -20.47 10.71
C LEU A 202 16.82 -19.56 9.96
N LEU A 203 17.25 -18.93 8.86
CA LEU A 203 16.36 -18.13 8.00
C LEU A 203 15.29 -18.99 7.33
N THR A 204 15.65 -20.19 6.85
CA THR A 204 14.69 -21.16 6.28
C THR A 204 13.65 -21.58 7.32
N TRP A 205 14.10 -22.07 8.48
CA TRP A 205 13.19 -22.52 9.54
C TRP A 205 12.40 -21.38 10.16
N GLY A 206 13.00 -20.19 10.27
CA GLY A 206 12.31 -18.98 10.72
C GLY A 206 11.17 -18.58 9.79
N THR A 207 11.38 -18.66 8.48
CA THR A 207 10.34 -18.42 7.48
C THR A 207 9.23 -19.47 7.58
N LEU A 208 9.58 -20.75 7.61
CA LEU A 208 8.63 -21.85 7.75
C LEU A 208 7.81 -21.72 9.05
N ALA A 209 8.46 -21.45 10.17
CA ALA A 209 7.80 -21.25 11.46
C ALA A 209 6.87 -20.03 11.45
N ALA A 210 7.30 -18.91 10.84
CA ALA A 210 6.48 -17.71 10.74
C ALA A 210 5.20 -17.98 9.91
N GLU A 211 5.30 -18.71 8.81
CA GLU A 211 4.14 -19.09 8.00
C GLU A 211 3.21 -20.06 8.76
N LEU A 212 3.72 -21.14 9.33
CA LEU A 212 2.95 -22.13 10.08
C LEU A 212 2.24 -21.53 11.30
N LEU A 213 2.92 -20.63 12.02
CA LEU A 213 2.42 -20.02 13.23
C LEU A 213 1.64 -18.73 12.97
N PHE A 214 1.48 -18.32 11.70
CA PHE A 214 0.80 -17.05 11.41
C PHE A 214 -0.62 -17.03 11.96
N LEU A 215 -1.43 -18.03 11.66
CA LEU A 215 -2.82 -18.09 12.13
C LEU A 215 -2.92 -18.07 13.66
N PRO A 216 -2.28 -19.00 14.41
CA PRO A 216 -2.35 -18.97 15.87
C PRO A 216 -1.82 -17.66 16.46
N LEU A 217 -0.72 -17.10 15.98
CA LEU A 217 -0.17 -15.84 16.50
C LEU A 217 -1.02 -14.63 16.12
N ALA A 218 -1.74 -14.66 15.00
CA ALA A 218 -2.66 -13.61 14.58
C ALA A 218 -3.94 -13.55 15.43
N LEU A 219 -4.31 -14.63 16.14
CA LEU A 219 -5.47 -14.63 17.04
C LEU A 219 -5.25 -13.75 18.27
N TRP A 220 -4.02 -13.64 18.78
CA TRP A 220 -3.73 -12.83 19.96
C TRP A 220 -3.32 -11.40 19.57
N SER A 221 -3.96 -10.42 20.20
CA SER A 221 -3.73 -9.00 19.93
C SER A 221 -2.27 -8.55 20.21
N ARG A 222 -1.57 -9.21 21.13
CA ARG A 222 -0.18 -8.88 21.50
C ARG A 222 0.84 -9.37 20.47
N THR A 223 0.63 -10.55 19.88
CA THR A 223 1.55 -11.17 18.90
C THR A 223 1.23 -10.80 17.47
N ARG A 224 -0.02 -10.45 17.18
CA ARG A 224 -0.51 -10.07 15.83
C ARG A 224 0.35 -9.02 15.12
N PRO A 225 0.74 -7.87 15.71
CA PRO A 225 1.57 -6.90 15.01
C PRO A 225 2.97 -7.43 14.66
N TRP A 226 3.50 -8.30 15.51
CA TRP A 226 4.86 -8.84 15.31
C TRP A 226 4.89 -9.88 14.20
N ILE A 227 3.96 -10.84 14.19
CA ILE A 227 3.92 -11.83 13.10
C ILE A 227 3.57 -11.16 11.76
N TRP A 228 2.69 -10.15 11.76
CA TRP A 228 2.41 -9.34 10.58
C TRP A 228 3.67 -8.63 10.06
N LEU A 229 4.45 -7.99 10.96
CA LEU A 229 5.69 -7.31 10.61
C LEU A 229 6.76 -8.29 10.10
N THR A 230 6.88 -9.46 10.72
CA THR A 230 7.82 -10.51 10.27
C THR A 230 7.58 -10.88 8.82
N LEU A 231 6.33 -11.10 8.41
CA LEU A 231 6.01 -11.45 7.03
C LEU A 231 6.19 -10.25 6.07
N VAL A 232 5.92 -9.03 6.51
CA VAL A 232 6.27 -7.81 5.72
C VAL A 232 7.78 -7.76 5.48
N LEU A 233 8.61 -7.95 6.51
CA LEU A 233 10.07 -7.94 6.38
C LEU A 233 10.57 -9.09 5.49
N MET A 234 9.96 -10.27 5.59
CA MET A 234 10.23 -11.40 4.69
C MET A 234 9.98 -11.00 3.22
N HIS A 235 8.81 -10.41 2.91
CA HIS A 235 8.52 -9.99 1.53
C HIS A 235 9.45 -8.88 1.04
N LEU A 236 9.85 -7.94 1.89
CA LEU A 236 10.86 -6.94 1.54
C LEU A 236 12.22 -7.59 1.27
N GLY A 237 12.60 -8.61 2.03
CA GLY A 237 13.78 -9.41 1.79
C GLY A 237 13.73 -10.16 0.45
N ILE A 238 12.58 -10.76 0.11
CA ILE A 238 12.37 -11.42 -1.19
C ILE A 238 12.54 -10.41 -2.33
N ILE A 239 11.93 -9.22 -2.25
CA ILE A 239 12.09 -8.16 -3.27
C ILE A 239 13.56 -7.77 -3.45
N ALA A 240 14.33 -7.74 -2.36
CA ALA A 240 15.74 -7.35 -2.41
C ALA A 240 16.62 -8.41 -3.09
N VAL A 241 16.26 -9.70 -2.99
CA VAL A 241 17.13 -10.83 -3.40
C VAL A 241 16.60 -11.54 -4.64
N VAL A 242 15.29 -11.59 -4.85
CA VAL A 242 14.67 -12.38 -5.94
C VAL A 242 14.14 -11.46 -7.03
N ASP A 243 14.43 -11.80 -8.28
CA ASP A 243 13.93 -11.08 -9.46
C ASP A 243 12.52 -11.54 -9.86
N PHE A 244 11.64 -11.51 -8.88
CA PHE A 244 10.21 -11.82 -9.03
C PHE A 244 9.41 -10.95 -8.03
N ALA A 245 9.55 -9.63 -8.20
CA ALA A 245 8.98 -8.66 -7.26
C ALA A 245 7.45 -8.73 -7.18
N ASP A 246 6.76 -9.12 -8.25
CA ASP A 246 5.29 -9.13 -8.34
C ASP A 246 4.64 -9.99 -7.24
N LEU A 247 5.19 -11.18 -6.96
CA LEU A 247 4.76 -12.03 -5.86
C LEU A 247 4.72 -11.26 -4.54
N SER A 248 5.82 -10.62 -4.19
CA SER A 248 5.94 -9.93 -2.90
C SER A 248 5.18 -8.60 -2.88
N LEU A 249 5.12 -7.87 -3.99
CA LEU A 249 4.33 -6.65 -4.09
C LEU A 249 2.84 -6.94 -3.91
N GLY A 250 2.31 -7.99 -4.56
CA GLY A 250 0.92 -8.42 -4.38
C GLY A 250 0.61 -8.80 -2.92
N MET A 251 1.52 -9.53 -2.26
CA MET A 251 1.37 -9.86 -0.83
C MET A 251 1.47 -8.61 0.07
N LEU A 252 2.33 -7.65 -0.26
CA LEU A 252 2.40 -6.39 0.49
C LEU A 252 1.11 -5.56 0.36
N MET A 253 0.32 -5.71 -0.71
CA MET A 253 -0.98 -5.05 -0.82
C MET A 253 -1.98 -5.55 0.23
N ILE A 254 -2.04 -6.88 0.50
CA ILE A 254 -2.91 -7.38 1.57
C ILE A 254 -2.39 -7.00 2.95
N HIS A 255 -1.07 -6.94 3.14
CA HIS A 255 -0.49 -6.40 4.37
C HIS A 255 -0.86 -4.92 4.58
N LEU A 256 -0.79 -4.09 3.54
CA LEU A 256 -1.20 -2.69 3.62
C LEU A 256 -2.69 -2.56 3.97
N PHE A 257 -3.56 -3.42 3.40
CA PHE A 257 -4.99 -3.44 3.70
C PHE A 257 -5.27 -3.89 5.14
N THR A 258 -4.52 -4.87 5.66
CA THR A 258 -4.73 -5.47 6.97
C THR A 258 -3.99 -4.77 8.11
N PHE A 259 -3.22 -3.73 7.82
CA PHE A 259 -2.55 -2.93 8.85
C PHE A 259 -3.56 -2.34 9.83
N ASP A 260 -3.39 -2.61 11.13
CA ASP A 260 -4.23 -2.02 12.17
C ASP A 260 -3.61 -0.71 12.69
N PRO A 261 -4.28 0.43 12.47
CA PRO A 261 -3.79 1.72 12.94
C PRO A 261 -3.56 1.79 14.46
N ALA A 262 -4.26 0.97 15.23
CA ALA A 262 -4.13 0.93 16.68
C ALA A 262 -2.75 0.48 17.17
N TRP A 263 -1.95 -0.17 16.34
CA TRP A 263 -0.59 -0.60 16.69
C TRP A 263 0.37 0.58 16.86
N LEU A 264 0.14 1.66 16.14
CA LEU A 264 0.99 2.85 16.20
C LEU A 264 0.21 4.03 16.79
N ARG A 265 0.22 4.15 18.11
CA ARG A 265 -0.45 5.26 18.82
C ARG A 265 0.17 6.61 18.48
N PRO A 266 -0.60 7.71 18.59
CA PRO A 266 -0.08 9.06 18.42
C PRO A 266 1.16 9.36 19.27
N ARG A 267 2.10 10.18 18.75
CA ARG A 267 3.25 10.73 19.49
C ARG A 267 3.58 12.13 18.98
N PRO A 268 3.81 13.12 19.84
CA PRO A 268 3.69 13.03 21.30
C PRO A 268 2.23 12.83 21.74
N SER A 269 2.04 12.38 22.96
CA SER A 269 0.71 12.28 23.60
C SER A 269 0.23 13.64 24.14
N ARG A 270 0.98 14.73 23.92
CA ARG A 270 0.66 16.11 24.29
C ARG A 270 0.16 16.87 23.07
N PRO A 271 -0.71 17.88 23.26
CA PRO A 271 -1.16 18.73 22.16
C PRO A 271 0.01 19.42 21.44
N ILE A 272 -0.12 19.55 20.12
CA ILE A 272 0.74 20.37 19.27
C ILE A 272 -0.07 21.47 18.63
N LEU A 273 0.58 22.61 18.34
CA LEU A 273 -0.03 23.74 17.65
C LEU A 273 0.57 23.86 16.26
N ILE A 274 -0.29 23.92 15.24
CA ILE A 274 0.11 24.19 13.85
C ILE A 274 -0.21 25.63 13.53
N ARG A 275 0.82 26.42 13.19
CA ARG A 275 0.67 27.77 12.64
C ARG A 275 0.77 27.71 11.12
N PHE A 276 -0.22 28.24 10.41
CA PHE A 276 -0.37 28.08 8.97
C PHE A 276 -0.72 29.38 8.26
N ASP A 277 -0.38 29.42 6.97
CA ASP A 277 -0.74 30.49 6.06
C ASP A 277 -2.24 30.37 5.67
N GLY A 278 -3.05 31.33 6.14
CA GLY A 278 -4.51 31.37 5.92
C GLY A 278 -4.92 31.58 4.46
N ASP A 279 -4.09 32.24 3.65
CA ASP A 279 -4.38 32.57 2.25
C ASP A 279 -4.02 31.43 1.26
N CYS A 280 -3.39 30.38 1.77
CA CYS A 280 -2.90 29.26 0.97
C CYS A 280 -3.93 28.12 0.90
N LEU A 281 -4.51 27.88 -0.27
CA LEU A 281 -5.48 26.79 -0.46
C LEU A 281 -4.89 25.39 -0.19
N MET A 282 -3.60 25.18 -0.45
CA MET A 282 -2.92 23.93 -0.10
C MET A 282 -2.86 23.76 1.43
N CYS A 283 -2.51 24.81 2.16
CA CYS A 283 -2.43 24.80 3.62
C CYS A 283 -3.80 24.50 4.22
N SER A 284 -4.85 25.15 3.74
CA SER A 284 -6.23 24.93 4.18
C SER A 284 -6.71 23.50 3.96
N ARG A 285 -6.38 22.89 2.80
CA ARG A 285 -6.67 21.48 2.52
C ARG A 285 -5.91 20.54 3.46
N THR A 286 -4.64 20.84 3.71
CA THR A 286 -3.79 20.06 4.63
C THR A 286 -4.36 20.11 6.04
N ILE A 287 -4.77 21.27 6.53
CA ILE A 287 -5.34 21.43 7.87
C ILE A 287 -6.67 20.69 8.03
N ARG A 288 -7.54 20.75 7.01
CA ARG A 288 -8.78 19.94 7.00
C ARG A 288 -8.48 18.44 7.09
N PHE A 289 -7.54 17.96 6.28
CA PHE A 289 -7.08 16.58 6.35
C PHE A 289 -6.57 16.21 7.75
N VAL A 290 -5.70 17.06 8.33
CA VAL A 290 -5.14 16.83 9.67
C VAL A 290 -6.24 16.84 10.74
N ALA A 291 -7.19 17.78 10.66
CA ALA A 291 -8.31 17.86 11.60
C ALA A 291 -9.22 16.61 11.54
N GLU A 292 -9.43 16.04 10.35
CA GLU A 292 -10.24 14.85 10.16
C GLU A 292 -9.56 13.56 10.65
N GLU A 293 -8.24 13.46 10.46
CA GLU A 293 -7.47 12.28 10.85
C GLU A 293 -7.01 12.32 12.32
N ASP A 294 -6.97 13.47 12.97
CA ASP A 294 -6.60 13.61 14.39
C ASP A 294 -7.74 13.13 15.30
N ARG A 295 -7.94 11.83 15.39
CA ARG A 295 -8.94 11.20 16.25
C ARG A 295 -8.69 11.41 17.74
N ALA A 296 -7.43 11.66 18.13
CA ALA A 296 -7.02 11.87 19.50
C ALA A 296 -7.24 13.33 19.95
N LYS A 297 -7.65 14.23 19.03
CA LYS A 297 -7.84 15.67 19.26
C LYS A 297 -6.59 16.35 19.88
N LEU A 298 -5.41 15.90 19.46
CA LEU A 298 -4.12 16.40 19.94
C LEU A 298 -3.59 17.60 19.15
N ILE A 299 -4.23 17.99 18.04
CA ILE A 299 -3.73 19.04 17.17
C ILE A 299 -4.63 20.28 17.25
N ARG A 300 -4.01 21.44 17.50
CA ARG A 300 -4.62 22.76 17.48
C ARG A 300 -4.09 23.53 16.27
N PHE A 301 -4.84 24.52 15.82
CA PHE A 301 -4.52 25.31 14.65
C PHE A 301 -4.59 26.80 14.97
N ARG A 302 -3.64 27.56 14.42
CA ARG A 302 -3.63 29.03 14.49
C ARG A 302 -3.20 29.60 13.14
N PRO A 303 -3.94 30.53 12.54
CA PRO A 303 -3.43 31.29 11.41
C PRO A 303 -2.14 32.03 11.79
N LEU A 304 -1.26 32.26 10.84
CA LEU A 304 -0.11 33.13 11.01
C LEU A 304 -0.62 34.59 10.94
N ASP A 305 -0.30 35.40 11.94
CA ASP A 305 -0.59 36.83 11.91
C ASP A 305 0.34 37.51 10.88
N VAL A 306 -0.25 38.12 9.86
CA VAL A 306 0.46 38.71 8.73
C VAL A 306 0.93 40.13 9.00
N GLU A 307 0.62 40.74 10.17
CA GLU A 307 1.07 42.06 10.53
C GLU A 307 2.53 42.03 11.03
N GLY A 308 3.45 42.39 10.14
CA GLY A 308 4.82 42.79 10.47
C GLY A 308 5.95 41.84 10.12
N ASP A 309 5.74 40.53 10.01
CA ASP A 309 6.77 39.58 9.58
C ASP A 309 6.40 38.92 8.25
N ARG A 310 7.40 38.81 7.34
CA ARG A 310 7.25 38.02 6.13
C ARG A 310 6.67 36.67 6.51
N ALA A 311 5.49 36.31 5.99
CA ALA A 311 4.89 35.00 6.22
C ALA A 311 5.97 33.93 6.04
N PRO A 312 6.26 33.11 7.06
CA PRO A 312 7.35 32.14 6.95
C PRO A 312 7.07 31.25 5.76
N ASP A 313 8.11 30.93 4.99
CA ASP A 313 8.02 30.06 3.80
C ASP A 313 7.51 28.65 4.12
N SER A 314 7.20 28.40 5.39
CA SER A 314 6.77 27.09 5.87
C SER A 314 5.73 27.18 6.99
N MET A 315 4.92 26.15 7.08
CA MET A 315 4.07 25.85 8.23
C MET A 315 4.96 25.60 9.46
N LEU A 316 4.61 26.17 10.61
CA LEU A 316 5.32 25.96 11.86
C LEU A 316 4.53 25.01 12.76
N VAL A 317 5.23 24.13 13.46
CA VAL A 317 4.65 23.16 14.40
C VAL A 317 5.30 23.34 15.76
N GLU A 318 4.52 23.80 16.72
CA GLU A 318 4.96 23.96 18.11
C GLU A 318 4.64 22.69 18.91
N SER A 319 5.65 22.12 19.54
CA SER A 319 5.54 20.90 20.34
C SER A 319 6.32 21.06 21.64
N GLY A 320 5.64 21.49 22.72
CA GLY A 320 6.29 21.94 23.94
C GLY A 320 7.17 23.16 23.65
N ASP A 321 8.42 23.14 24.10
CA ASP A 321 9.37 24.26 23.93
C ASP A 321 10.08 24.24 22.56
N ARG A 322 9.67 23.38 21.64
CA ARG A 322 10.31 23.22 20.32
C ARG A 322 9.39 23.70 19.21
N THR A 323 9.93 24.53 18.33
CA THR A 323 9.30 24.87 17.05
C THR A 323 9.98 24.09 15.94
N LEU A 324 9.18 23.35 15.19
CA LEU A 324 9.61 22.52 14.04
C LEU A 324 9.08 23.15 12.76
N ASP A 325 9.93 23.16 11.74
CA ASP A 325 9.61 23.68 10.41
C ASP A 325 9.76 22.64 9.32
N ARG A 326 9.33 22.97 8.10
CA ARG A 326 9.55 22.19 6.90
C ARG A 326 9.21 20.70 7.07
N SER A 327 10.13 19.80 6.66
CA SER A 327 9.92 18.36 6.72
C SER A 327 9.82 17.82 8.15
N ASP A 328 10.51 18.41 9.11
CA ASP A 328 10.42 18.01 10.53
C ASP A 328 9.03 18.32 11.09
N GLY A 329 8.46 19.48 10.73
CA GLY A 329 7.08 19.82 11.08
C GLY A 329 6.07 18.80 10.48
N VAL A 330 6.22 18.45 9.22
CA VAL A 330 5.37 17.41 8.57
C VAL A 330 5.49 16.07 9.30
N LEU A 331 6.71 15.61 9.59
CA LEU A 331 6.92 14.35 10.31
C LEU A 331 6.35 14.37 11.74
N ALA A 332 6.37 15.53 12.40
CA ALA A 332 5.75 15.70 13.71
C ALA A 332 4.22 15.56 13.63
N ILE A 333 3.59 16.23 12.66
CA ILE A 333 2.14 16.12 12.41
C ILE A 333 1.76 14.66 12.15
N LEU A 334 2.42 14.00 11.18
CA LEU A 334 2.15 12.61 10.85
C LEU A 334 2.35 11.67 12.06
N SER A 335 3.36 11.93 12.89
CA SER A 335 3.58 11.14 14.12
C SER A 335 2.45 11.34 15.13
N THR A 336 1.90 12.54 15.21
CA THR A 336 0.79 12.89 16.14
C THR A 336 -0.54 12.28 15.67
N LEU A 337 -0.75 12.13 14.37
CA LEU A 337 -1.92 11.45 13.82
C LEU A 337 -1.97 9.95 14.16
N GLY A 338 -0.82 9.31 14.38
CA GLY A 338 -0.76 7.88 14.67
C GLY A 338 -1.00 6.99 13.44
N GLY A 339 -1.17 5.68 13.67
CA GLY A 339 -1.51 4.71 12.64
C GLY A 339 -0.56 4.73 11.42
N HIS A 340 -1.11 4.64 10.22
CA HIS A 340 -0.36 4.69 8.96
C HIS A 340 0.48 5.97 8.83
N TRP A 341 -0.05 7.10 9.30
CA TRP A 341 0.65 8.38 9.24
C TRP A 341 1.93 8.35 10.06
N ARG A 342 1.87 7.75 11.24
CA ARG A 342 3.07 7.54 12.05
C ARG A 342 4.04 6.55 11.42
N ALA A 343 3.58 5.48 10.78
CA ALA A 343 4.42 4.59 10.01
C ALA A 343 5.16 5.36 8.88
N MET A 344 4.44 6.21 8.14
CA MET A 344 5.03 7.08 7.12
C MET A 344 6.04 8.08 7.71
N ALA A 345 5.76 8.64 8.89
CA ALA A 345 6.72 9.51 9.58
C ALA A 345 7.99 8.76 9.99
N MET A 346 7.87 7.52 10.44
CA MET A 346 9.03 6.68 10.79
C MET A 346 9.87 6.38 9.54
N ALA A 347 9.26 5.98 8.44
CA ALA A 347 9.93 5.77 7.16
C ALA A 347 10.56 7.07 6.62
N GLY A 348 9.85 8.19 6.70
CA GLY A 348 10.35 9.50 6.28
C GLY A 348 11.59 9.97 7.06
N ARG A 349 11.76 9.54 8.31
CA ARG A 349 12.97 9.85 9.10
C ARG A 349 14.21 9.13 8.60
N LEU A 350 14.08 8.04 7.86
CA LEU A 350 15.21 7.35 7.23
C LEU A 350 15.79 8.16 6.06
N ILE A 351 15.01 9.07 5.47
CA ILE A 351 15.47 9.96 4.41
C ILE A 351 16.27 11.11 5.04
N PRO A 352 17.50 11.37 4.57
CA PRO A 352 18.32 12.47 5.07
C PRO A 352 17.60 13.82 5.03
N ARG A 353 17.73 14.62 6.10
CA ARG A 353 17.04 15.93 6.23
C ARG A 353 17.22 16.85 5.03
N PRO A 354 18.43 17.02 4.44
CA PRO A 354 18.61 17.89 3.29
C PRO A 354 17.72 17.52 2.08
N LEU A 355 17.55 16.22 1.82
CA LEU A 355 16.73 15.72 0.70
C LEU A 355 15.25 16.00 0.94
N ARG A 356 14.70 15.65 2.12
CA ARG A 356 13.30 15.89 2.44
C ARG A 356 12.96 17.37 2.58
N ASP A 357 13.88 18.21 3.09
CA ASP A 357 13.72 19.66 3.11
C ASP A 357 13.81 20.26 1.71
N GLY A 358 14.64 19.69 0.83
CA GLY A 358 14.70 20.05 -0.59
C GLY A 358 13.34 19.84 -1.29
N LEU A 359 12.74 18.68 -1.09
CA LEU A 359 11.41 18.36 -1.61
C LEU A 359 10.34 19.31 -1.03
N TYR A 360 10.37 19.56 0.28
CA TYR A 360 9.46 20.49 0.93
C TYR A 360 9.55 21.90 0.31
N ARG A 361 10.76 22.46 0.19
CA ARG A 361 10.98 23.79 -0.43
C ARG A 361 10.52 23.82 -1.89
N PHE A 362 10.74 22.74 -2.64
CA PHE A 362 10.27 22.64 -4.02
C PHE A 362 8.75 22.78 -4.12
N ILE A 363 8.00 22.10 -3.24
CA ILE A 363 6.54 22.16 -3.18
C ILE A 363 6.09 23.53 -2.65
N ALA A 364 6.69 24.01 -1.56
CA ALA A 364 6.32 25.27 -0.92
C ALA A 364 6.43 26.47 -1.87
N LYS A 365 7.51 26.57 -2.66
CA LYS A 365 7.70 27.61 -3.66
C LYS A 365 6.64 27.61 -4.77
N ARG A 366 6.02 26.45 -5.04
CA ARG A 366 5.03 26.27 -6.11
C ARG A 366 3.59 26.22 -5.61
N ARG A 367 3.37 26.25 -4.29
CA ARG A 367 2.08 26.04 -3.66
C ARG A 367 0.97 26.95 -4.20
N TYR A 368 1.25 28.22 -4.40
CA TYR A 368 0.28 29.17 -4.93
C TYR A 368 0.00 28.95 -6.45
N ARG A 369 1.03 28.57 -7.21
CA ARG A 369 0.87 28.30 -8.64
C ARG A 369 0.07 27.01 -8.91
N TRP A 370 0.26 26.00 -8.06
CA TRP A 370 -0.38 24.69 -8.25
C TRP A 370 -1.76 24.60 -7.61
N PHE A 371 -1.96 25.27 -6.49
CA PHE A 371 -3.19 25.13 -5.69
C PHE A 371 -4.00 26.41 -5.61
N GLY A 372 -3.43 27.56 -5.95
CA GLY A 372 -4.08 28.87 -5.92
C GLY A 372 -3.98 29.58 -4.57
N LYS A 373 -4.34 30.88 -4.60
CA LYS A 373 -4.65 31.72 -3.45
C LYS A 373 -6.17 31.86 -3.38
N GLY A 374 -6.73 31.95 -2.21
CA GLY A 374 -8.15 32.20 -2.01
C GLY A 374 -8.45 32.48 -0.57
N ASP A 375 -9.60 33.09 -0.31
CA ASP A 375 -10.13 33.29 1.05
C ASP A 375 -10.38 31.91 1.69
N ALA A 376 -9.34 31.37 2.29
CA ALA A 376 -9.32 30.03 2.88
C ALA A 376 -10.28 29.87 4.06
N CYS A 377 -10.84 30.97 4.52
CA CYS A 377 -11.85 31.04 5.58
C CYS A 377 -13.28 30.72 5.14
N ALA A 378 -13.50 30.27 3.90
CA ALA A 378 -14.82 29.80 3.50
C ALA A 378 -15.19 28.56 4.32
N LEU A 379 -15.90 28.78 5.42
CA LEU A 379 -16.54 27.82 6.33
C LEU A 379 -15.63 26.68 6.81
N PRO A 380 -14.95 26.84 7.94
CA PRO A 380 -14.24 25.74 8.58
C PRO A 380 -15.23 24.61 8.90
N SER A 381 -14.83 23.35 8.64
CA SER A 381 -15.60 22.19 9.10
C SER A 381 -15.77 22.28 10.63
N GLU A 382 -16.86 21.72 11.17
CA GLU A 382 -17.10 21.70 12.62
C GLU A 382 -15.87 21.19 13.39
N ALA A 383 -15.23 20.13 12.88
CA ALA A 383 -14.01 19.55 13.46
C ALA A 383 -12.83 20.53 13.47
N LEU A 384 -12.77 21.49 12.55
CA LEU A 384 -11.73 22.52 12.51
C LEU A 384 -12.06 23.70 13.43
N LYS A 385 -13.35 24.12 13.48
CA LYS A 385 -13.79 25.21 14.37
C LYS A 385 -13.46 24.95 15.83
N GLU A 386 -13.72 23.73 16.30
CA GLU A 386 -13.45 23.32 17.70
C GLU A 386 -11.95 23.38 18.07
N ARG A 387 -11.06 23.46 17.09
CA ARG A 387 -9.61 23.35 17.27
C ARG A 387 -8.82 24.59 16.86
N LEU A 388 -9.51 25.59 16.35
CA LEU A 388 -8.91 26.88 16.10
C LEU A 388 -8.64 27.57 17.44
N VAL A 389 -7.42 28.09 17.62
CA VAL A 389 -7.00 28.87 18.78
C VAL A 389 -6.82 30.29 18.28
N PRO A 390 -7.30 31.30 19.06
CA PRO A 390 -7.11 32.70 18.70
C PRO A 390 -5.63 33.10 18.64
#